data_eb6fcb7ae0cd3af795730dd225042e6d
#
_entry.id   eb6fcb7ae0cd3af795730dd225042e6d
#
_cell.length_a   1.000
_cell.length_b   1.000
_cell.length_c   1.000
_cell.angle_alpha   90.00
_cell.angle_beta   90.00
_cell.angle_gamma   90.00
#
_symmetry.space_group_name_H-M   'P 1'
#
loop_
_entity.id
_entity.type
_entity.pdbx_description
1 polymer ?
#
loop_
_entity_poly.entity_id
_entity_poly.type
_entity_poly.pdbx_seq_one_letter_code
_entity_poly.pdbx_strand_id
1 'polypeptide(L)'
;MKTVWSFIGLHSRQPSGVFSGFEAAEDWIRRNKLSGTLSEFPLDVGTYDHAIANELFAPKKDHQNTPDFIADFSSRLDHFHYEDGARQ
;
A
#
# COMPACT_ATOMS: atom_id res chain seq x y z
N MET A 1 -7.82 13.52 5.05
CA MET A 1 -6.49 12.90 4.87
C MET A 1 -6.31 12.55 3.41
N LYS A 2 -5.15 12.88 2.87
CA LYS A 2 -4.83 12.50 1.49
C LYS A 2 -4.17 11.13 1.46
N THR A 3 -4.54 10.34 0.48
CA THR A 3 -3.93 9.05 0.24
C THR A 3 -3.47 8.96 -1.21
N VAL A 4 -2.58 8.01 -1.46
CA VAL A 4 -2.14 7.66 -2.80
C VAL A 4 -2.28 6.16 -2.99
N TRP A 5 -2.32 5.74 -4.25
CA TRP A 5 -2.39 4.33 -4.61
C TRP A 5 -1.08 3.94 -5.28
N SER A 6 -0.43 2.95 -4.74
CA SER A 6 0.88 2.49 -5.20
C SER A 6 0.78 1.06 -5.71
N PHE A 7 1.27 0.82 -6.93
CA PHE A 7 1.25 -0.52 -7.52
C PHE A 7 2.64 -1.12 -7.53
N ILE A 8 2.74 -2.33 -6.97
CA ILE A 8 3.98 -3.11 -6.99
C ILE A 8 3.73 -4.37 -7.80
N GLY A 9 4.54 -4.60 -8.82
CA GLY A 9 4.45 -5.80 -9.63
C GLY A 9 4.75 -7.06 -8.86
N LEU A 10 4.22 -8.18 -9.31
CA LEU A 10 4.25 -9.45 -8.60
C LEU A 10 5.67 -9.89 -8.19
N HIS A 11 6.67 -9.60 -9.01
CA HIS A 11 8.05 -9.99 -8.74
C HIS A 11 8.96 -8.80 -8.45
N SER A 12 8.38 -7.64 -8.14
CA SER A 12 9.13 -6.42 -7.91
C SER A 12 9.15 -6.06 -6.44
N ARG A 13 10.14 -5.27 -6.05
CA ARG A 13 10.24 -4.73 -4.69
C ARG A 13 9.89 -3.26 -4.62
N GLN A 14 9.68 -2.62 -5.77
CA GLN A 14 9.44 -1.19 -5.83
C GLN A 14 8.21 -0.89 -6.65
N PRO A 15 7.51 0.19 -6.32
CA PRO A 15 6.33 0.55 -7.10
C PRO A 15 6.71 0.95 -8.52
N SER A 16 5.85 0.58 -9.46
CA SER A 16 5.99 1.00 -10.86
C SER A 16 4.98 2.07 -11.23
N GLY A 17 4.06 2.41 -10.33
CA GLY A 17 3.11 3.48 -10.54
C GLY A 17 2.55 3.97 -9.23
N VAL A 18 2.39 5.30 -9.10
CA VAL A 18 1.78 5.93 -7.93
C VAL A 18 0.72 6.90 -8.44
N PHE A 19 -0.49 6.78 -7.90
CA PHE A 19 -1.65 7.48 -8.40
C PHE A 19 -2.39 8.18 -7.27
N SER A 20 -2.95 9.35 -7.57
CA SER A 20 -3.76 10.04 -6.57
C SER A 20 -5.16 9.45 -6.43
N GLY A 21 -5.62 8.64 -7.39
CA GLY A 21 -6.95 8.05 -7.37
C GLY A 21 -6.95 6.60 -7.78
N PHE A 22 -7.87 5.85 -7.20
CA PHE A 22 -8.01 4.42 -7.47
C PHE A 22 -8.33 4.14 -8.94
N GLU A 23 -9.24 4.92 -9.53
CA GLU A 23 -9.70 4.65 -10.89
C GLU A 23 -8.57 4.76 -11.91
N ALA A 24 -7.74 5.81 -11.79
CA ALA A 24 -6.60 5.99 -12.69
C ALA A 24 -5.62 4.83 -12.55
N ALA A 25 -5.38 4.38 -11.33
CA ALA A 25 -4.50 3.24 -11.08
C ALA A 25 -5.05 1.96 -11.71
N GLU A 26 -6.33 1.67 -11.49
CA GLU A 26 -6.93 0.45 -12.01
C GLU A 26 -7.01 0.46 -13.53
N ASP A 27 -7.31 1.60 -14.14
CA ASP A 27 -7.31 1.73 -15.60
C ASP A 27 -5.93 1.41 -16.19
N TRP A 28 -4.89 1.92 -15.56
CA TRP A 28 -3.52 1.67 -16.00
C TRP A 28 -3.15 0.20 -15.86
N ILE A 29 -3.52 -0.44 -14.75
CA ILE A 29 -3.28 -1.87 -14.52
C ILE A 29 -4.01 -2.71 -15.56
N ARG A 30 -5.28 -2.39 -15.80
CA ARG A 30 -6.11 -3.12 -16.74
C ARG A 30 -5.61 -2.98 -18.17
N ARG A 31 -5.29 -1.77 -18.57
CA ARG A 31 -4.82 -1.47 -19.92
C ARG A 31 -3.52 -2.18 -20.28
N ASN A 32 -2.63 -2.31 -19.30
CA ASN A 32 -1.35 -2.96 -19.49
C ASN A 32 -1.32 -4.42 -19.03
N LYS A 33 -2.46 -4.95 -18.59
CA LYS A 33 -2.62 -6.36 -18.15
C LYS A 33 -1.60 -6.75 -17.08
N LEU A 34 -1.47 -5.90 -16.07
CA LEU A 34 -0.44 -6.07 -15.05
C LEU A 34 -0.88 -7.04 -13.97
N SER A 35 0.12 -7.71 -13.38
CA SER A 35 -0.06 -8.58 -12.23
C SER A 35 0.71 -8.01 -11.05
N GLY A 36 0.08 -7.94 -9.90
CA GLY A 36 0.69 -7.39 -8.70
C GLY A 36 -0.33 -6.92 -7.69
N THR A 37 0.07 -5.99 -6.84
CA THR A 37 -0.76 -5.48 -5.77
C THR A 37 -0.83 -3.96 -5.81
N LEU A 38 -2.05 -3.46 -5.75
CA LEU A 38 -2.34 -2.02 -5.63
C LEU A 38 -2.75 -1.76 -4.19
N SER A 39 -2.03 -0.86 -3.52
CA SER A 39 -2.28 -0.55 -2.11
C SER A 39 -2.45 0.93 -1.89
N GLU A 40 -3.37 1.27 -1.00
CA GLU A 40 -3.56 2.65 -0.59
C GLU A 40 -2.64 2.99 0.56
N PHE A 41 -1.98 4.16 0.48
CA PHE A 41 -1.06 4.64 1.52
C PHE A 41 -1.43 6.05 1.94
N PRO A 42 -1.26 6.38 3.23
CA PRO A 42 -1.40 7.77 3.66
C PRO A 42 -0.24 8.60 3.11
N LEU A 43 -0.55 9.82 2.68
CA LEU A 43 0.45 10.73 2.15
C LEU A 43 1.04 11.57 3.29
N ASP A 44 2.36 11.73 3.27
CA ASP A 44 3.09 12.61 4.21
C ASP A 44 3.07 12.13 5.67
N VAL A 45 2.71 10.88 5.89
CA VAL A 45 2.77 10.26 7.21
C VAL A 45 3.19 8.81 7.03
N GLY A 46 3.99 8.28 7.95
CA GLY A 46 4.38 6.88 7.90
C GLY A 46 3.18 5.97 8.15
N THR A 47 3.20 4.80 7.53
CA THR A 47 2.08 3.85 7.68
C THR A 47 1.91 3.38 9.12
N TYR A 48 3.01 3.22 9.85
CA TYR A 48 2.99 2.84 11.25
C TYR A 48 2.31 3.94 12.09
N ASP A 49 2.74 5.19 11.91
CA ASP A 49 2.18 6.31 12.64
C ASP A 49 0.71 6.51 12.33
N HIS A 50 0.35 6.38 11.06
CA HIS A 50 -1.04 6.49 10.63
C HIS A 50 -1.91 5.41 11.29
N ALA A 51 -1.42 4.17 11.33
CA ALA A 51 -2.16 3.06 11.90
C ALA A 51 -2.40 3.26 13.39
N ILE A 52 -1.40 3.75 14.12
CA ILE A 52 -1.54 4.03 15.55
C ILE A 52 -2.53 5.16 15.78
N ALA A 53 -2.41 6.26 15.03
CA ALA A 53 -3.27 7.42 15.19
C ALA A 53 -4.73 7.11 14.90
N ASN A 54 -4.99 6.15 14.03
CA ASN A 54 -6.35 5.76 13.64
C ASN A 54 -6.82 4.45 14.29
N GLU A 55 -6.10 4.00 15.31
CA GLU A 55 -6.46 2.83 16.10
C GLU A 55 -6.55 1.54 15.28
N LEU A 56 -5.78 1.46 14.20
CA LEU A 56 -5.70 0.28 13.34
C LEU A 56 -4.62 -0.68 13.82
N PHE A 57 -3.75 -0.23 14.70
CA PHE A 57 -2.68 -1.02 15.27
C PHE A 57 -2.25 -0.43 16.60
N ALA A 58 -1.99 -1.29 17.57
CA ALA A 58 -1.47 -0.90 18.88
C ALA A 58 -0.27 -1.79 19.22
N PRO A 59 0.93 -1.21 19.42
CA PRO A 59 2.10 -2.00 19.79
C PRO A 59 1.88 -2.66 21.14
N LYS A 60 2.14 -3.97 21.23
CA LYS A 60 1.97 -4.75 22.46
C LYS A 60 3.25 -5.41 22.93
N LYS A 61 4.27 -5.45 22.08
CA LYS A 61 5.55 -6.06 22.36
C LYS A 61 6.67 -5.07 22.08
N ASP A 62 7.77 -5.20 22.78
CA ASP A 62 8.89 -4.24 22.67
C ASP A 62 9.40 -4.14 21.22
N HIS A 63 9.51 -5.25 20.50
CA HIS A 63 10.03 -5.23 19.14
C HIS A 63 9.13 -4.45 18.16
N GLN A 64 7.88 -4.19 18.53
CA GLN A 64 6.94 -3.46 17.70
C GLN A 64 7.13 -1.94 17.74
N ASN A 65 8.15 -1.49 18.46
CA ASN A 65 8.54 -0.08 18.48
C ASN A 65 9.95 0.13 17.91
N THR A 66 10.55 -0.90 17.33
CA THR A 66 11.91 -0.81 16.80
C THR A 66 11.93 -0.17 15.42
N PRO A 67 13.06 0.44 15.03
CA PRO A 67 13.19 0.99 13.68
C PRO A 67 12.91 -0.03 12.59
N ASP A 68 13.37 -1.26 12.74
CA ASP A 68 13.15 -2.30 11.74
C ASP A 68 11.66 -2.61 11.58
N PHE A 69 10.95 -2.74 12.69
CA PHE A 69 9.52 -3.00 12.65
C PHE A 69 8.75 -1.85 11.99
N ILE A 70 9.09 -0.63 12.36
CA ILE A 70 8.44 0.58 11.81
C ILE A 70 8.72 0.69 10.31
N ALA A 71 9.96 0.44 9.90
CA ALA A 71 10.35 0.53 8.50
C ALA A 71 9.64 -0.50 7.62
N ASP A 72 9.33 -1.66 8.16
CA ASP A 72 8.70 -2.75 7.42
C ASP A 72 7.18 -2.80 7.56
N PHE A 73 6.62 -1.86 8.28
CA PHE A 73 5.18 -1.86 8.54
C PHE A 73 4.40 -1.60 7.26
N SER A 74 3.44 -2.45 6.97
CA SER A 74 2.62 -2.31 5.77
C SER A 74 1.40 -1.43 6.03
N SER A 75 0.84 -0.87 4.95
CA SER A 75 -0.37 -0.06 5.05
C SER A 75 -1.53 -0.87 5.61
N ARG A 76 -2.35 -0.24 6.44
CA ARG A 76 -3.59 -0.81 6.96
C ARG A 76 -4.81 -0.29 6.21
N LEU A 77 -4.60 0.43 5.12
CA LEU A 77 -5.66 0.86 4.24
C LEU A 77 -5.96 -0.23 3.20
N ASP A 78 -6.82 0.07 2.23
CA ASP A 78 -7.26 -0.93 1.27
C ASP A 78 -6.13 -1.40 0.35
N HIS A 79 -6.22 -2.65 -0.08
CA HIS A 79 -5.33 -3.17 -1.11
C HIS A 79 -6.10 -4.18 -1.96
N PHE A 80 -5.64 -4.31 -3.20
CA PHE A 80 -6.25 -5.22 -4.18
C PHE A 80 -5.18 -5.95 -4.95
N HIS A 81 -5.44 -7.21 -5.23
CA HIS A 81 -4.53 -8.05 -6.01
C HIS A 81 -5.05 -8.16 -7.45
N TYR A 82 -4.12 -8.19 -8.39
CA TYR A 82 -4.44 -8.27 -9.82
C TYR A 82 -3.65 -9.38 -10.49
N GLU A 83 -4.29 -10.00 -11.46
CA GLU A 83 -3.65 -10.99 -12.33
C GLU A 83 -4.04 -10.68 -13.77
N ASP A 84 -3.04 -10.42 -14.61
CA ASP A 84 -3.22 -10.08 -16.03
C ASP A 84 -4.22 -8.93 -16.23
N GLY A 85 -4.17 -7.96 -15.35
CA GLY A 85 -5.02 -6.78 -15.42
C GLY A 85 -6.38 -6.93 -14.76
N ALA A 86 -6.73 -8.10 -14.27
CA ALA A 86 -8.03 -8.37 -13.65
C ALA A 86 -7.90 -8.39 -12.13
N ARG A 87 -8.79 -7.64 -11.46
CA ARG A 87 -8.83 -7.63 -9.99
C ARG A 87 -9.35 -8.97 -9.48
N GLN A 88 -8.64 -9.50 -8.49
CA GLN A 88 -8.95 -10.79 -7.88
C GLN A 88 -9.93 -10.67 -6.72
#